data_0eadc51db809e833d9be2af7af4ea889
#
_entry.id   0eadc51db809e833d9be2af7af4ea889
#
_cell.length_a   1.000
_cell.length_b   1.000
_cell.length_c   1.000
_cell.angle_alpha   90.00
_cell.angle_beta   90.00
_cell.angle_gamma   90.00
#
_symmetry.space_group_name_H-M   'P 1'
#
loop_
_entity.id
_entity.type
_entity.pdbx_description
1 polymer ?
#
loop_
_entity_poly.entity_id
_entity_poly.type
_entity_poly.pdbx_seq_one_letter_code
_entity_poly.pdbx_strand_id
1 'polypeptide(L)'
;MNLEDGDSIRFSRKVLLVDDEALNRTLWRRVLEPEGIQCHEAGDGVQALQAAAADRHDLVLLDIDMPKMRGTEVLGALRRNPPCPHLKVIMVSGRATGDEMAQMLAAGADDYLGKPCSVVQLLERVKAALRLKEAQDRSDLLHRRLLAANHELEQNLAGRDSDLLQARSALVLALAELVARRDIETGAHLLRLQHYSRSLAEEAAALPGLADQIDPPFIELLECCAPLHDIGKVAIPDHILLKPGRLTDEERLVMQQHTVVAAETLEKVARRHGFAAGFLQMAVEIARHHHERYDGRGYPDRLAGDAIPLAARIVAVADVYDALRCRRVYKPALPHAEAVRVMTEDAGHFDPAFLAAFQRRAAHFDQLFQQLAD
;
A
#
# COMPACT_ATOMS: atom_id res chain seq x y z
N MET A 1 18.25 18.06 2.66
CA MET A 1 17.96 18.01 1.22
C MET A 1 17.83 19.46 0.76
N ASN A 2 18.90 20.01 0.14
CA ASN A 2 19.01 21.42 -0.20
C ASN A 2 18.03 21.76 -1.33
N LEU A 3 17.14 22.71 -1.07
CA LEU A 3 16.18 23.29 -2.02
C LEU A 3 16.81 24.47 -2.80
N GLU A 4 18.06 24.32 -3.23
CA GLU A 4 18.77 25.32 -4.02
C GLU A 4 19.32 24.67 -5.30
N ASP A 5 18.44 24.39 -6.24
CA ASP A 5 18.76 24.42 -7.67
C ASP A 5 17.51 24.88 -8.40
N GLY A 6 17.40 26.20 -8.48
CA GLY A 6 16.44 26.87 -9.35
C GLY A 6 16.81 26.61 -10.81
N ASP A 7 16.53 25.39 -11.27
CA ASP A 7 16.58 25.04 -12.69
C ASP A 7 15.46 25.84 -13.38
N SER A 8 15.79 27.07 -13.73
CA SER A 8 14.91 27.90 -14.57
C SER A 8 14.85 27.23 -15.94
N ILE A 9 13.84 26.36 -16.10
CA ILE A 9 13.52 25.74 -17.38
C ILE A 9 13.34 26.88 -18.40
N ARG A 10 14.38 27.15 -19.18
CA ARG A 10 14.27 28.07 -20.32
C ARG A 10 13.46 27.36 -21.38
N PHE A 11 12.18 27.69 -21.46
CA PHE A 11 11.36 27.28 -22.59
C PHE A 11 11.91 27.97 -23.84
N SER A 12 12.34 27.19 -24.83
CA SER A 12 12.70 27.68 -26.16
C SER A 12 11.42 28.22 -26.77
N ARG A 13 11.43 29.49 -27.18
CA ARG A 13 10.28 30.12 -27.86
C ARG A 13 10.50 30.01 -29.36
N LYS A 14 10.05 28.93 -29.95
CA LYS A 14 10.19 28.66 -31.39
C LYS A 14 8.86 28.87 -32.08
N VAL A 15 8.84 29.72 -33.11
CA VAL A 15 7.65 30.05 -33.91
C VAL A 15 7.90 29.67 -35.35
N LEU A 16 6.97 28.93 -35.95
CA LEU A 16 6.96 28.66 -37.39
C LEU A 16 6.10 29.71 -38.10
N LEU A 17 6.69 30.46 -38.98
CA LEU A 17 6.08 31.49 -39.81
C LEU A 17 5.69 30.89 -41.16
N VAL A 18 4.39 30.83 -41.43
CA VAL A 18 3.86 30.17 -42.66
C VAL A 18 3.04 31.17 -43.46
N ASP A 19 3.55 31.57 -44.62
CA ASP A 19 2.93 32.49 -45.53
C ASP A 19 3.60 32.29 -46.92
N ASP A 20 2.87 32.36 -48.02
CA ASP A 20 3.46 32.20 -49.35
C ASP A 20 4.26 33.45 -49.78
N GLU A 21 3.91 34.63 -49.25
CA GLU A 21 4.67 35.85 -49.49
C GLU A 21 5.91 35.96 -48.61
N ALA A 22 7.10 35.94 -49.20
CA ALA A 22 8.37 36.09 -48.46
C ALA A 22 8.46 37.41 -47.70
N LEU A 23 7.81 38.47 -48.18
CA LEU A 23 7.77 39.77 -47.51
C LEU A 23 7.09 39.69 -46.15
N ASN A 24 5.96 39.01 -46.05
CA ASN A 24 5.23 38.81 -44.80
C ASN A 24 6.07 38.01 -43.79
N ARG A 25 6.70 36.93 -44.21
CA ARG A 25 7.57 36.14 -43.31
C ARG A 25 8.75 36.96 -42.81
N THR A 26 9.38 37.76 -43.67
CA THR A 26 10.48 38.66 -43.29
C THR A 26 10.02 39.72 -42.31
N LEU A 27 8.85 40.31 -42.54
CA LEU A 27 8.25 41.30 -41.60
C LEU A 27 8.01 40.67 -40.23
N TRP A 28 7.34 39.55 -40.17
CA TRP A 28 7.05 38.84 -38.90
C TRP A 28 8.33 38.45 -38.15
N ARG A 29 9.32 37.95 -38.87
CA ARG A 29 10.64 37.62 -38.29
C ARG A 29 11.29 38.86 -37.66
N ARG A 30 11.31 39.99 -38.37
CA ARG A 30 11.91 41.25 -37.88
C ARG A 30 11.22 41.77 -36.61
N VAL A 31 9.95 41.44 -36.44
CA VAL A 31 9.18 41.82 -35.24
C VAL A 31 9.43 40.88 -34.05
N LEU A 32 9.60 39.59 -34.34
CA LEU A 32 9.64 38.55 -33.27
C LEU A 32 11.05 38.25 -32.77
N GLU A 33 12.07 38.24 -33.66
CA GLU A 33 13.45 37.89 -33.28
C GLU A 33 14.05 38.84 -32.21
N PRO A 34 13.85 40.16 -32.26
CA PRO A 34 14.33 41.07 -31.20
C PRO A 34 13.77 40.76 -29.78
N GLU A 35 12.63 40.09 -29.75
CA GLU A 35 12.01 39.66 -28.46
C GLU A 35 12.49 38.30 -27.97
N GLY A 36 13.55 37.76 -28.55
CA GLY A 36 14.13 36.46 -28.21
C GLY A 36 13.36 35.25 -28.69
N ILE A 37 12.50 35.41 -29.71
CA ILE A 37 11.71 34.35 -30.34
C ILE A 37 12.48 33.80 -31.54
N GLN A 38 12.73 32.51 -31.58
CA GLN A 38 13.36 31.87 -32.76
C GLN A 38 12.31 31.64 -33.82
N CYS A 39 12.59 32.13 -35.03
CA CYS A 39 11.66 32.06 -36.18
C CYS A 39 12.16 31.08 -37.20
N HIS A 40 11.31 30.10 -37.57
CA HIS A 40 11.48 29.26 -38.76
C HIS A 40 10.45 29.66 -39.80
N GLU A 41 10.75 29.40 -41.08
CA GLU A 41 9.87 29.82 -42.19
C GLU A 41 9.44 28.65 -43.03
N ALA A 42 8.21 28.71 -43.53
CA ALA A 42 7.70 27.83 -44.56
C ALA A 42 6.88 28.66 -45.59
N GLY A 43 7.09 28.39 -46.85
CA GLY A 43 6.45 29.13 -47.96
C GLY A 43 5.15 28.51 -48.46
N ASP A 44 4.77 27.34 -47.99
CA ASP A 44 3.49 26.67 -48.30
C ASP A 44 3.09 25.68 -47.19
N GLY A 45 1.86 25.18 -47.27
CA GLY A 45 1.32 24.25 -46.27
C GLY A 45 2.05 22.93 -46.19
N VAL A 46 2.63 22.42 -47.25
CA VAL A 46 3.41 21.17 -47.27
C VAL A 46 4.72 21.35 -46.52
N GLN A 47 5.44 22.45 -46.79
CA GLN A 47 6.65 22.82 -46.07
C GLN A 47 6.36 23.07 -44.60
N ALA A 48 5.20 23.67 -44.25
CA ALA A 48 4.78 23.90 -42.88
C ALA A 48 4.64 22.60 -42.09
N LEU A 49 3.96 21.60 -42.66
CA LEU A 49 3.82 20.28 -42.03
C LEU A 49 5.15 19.54 -41.88
N GLN A 50 6.03 19.64 -42.88
CA GLN A 50 7.37 19.06 -42.83
C GLN A 50 8.23 19.72 -41.76
N ALA A 51 8.23 21.06 -41.67
CA ALA A 51 8.96 21.81 -40.65
C ALA A 51 8.42 21.52 -39.23
N ALA A 52 7.11 21.45 -39.05
CA ALA A 52 6.48 21.10 -37.78
C ALA A 52 6.80 19.68 -37.31
N ALA A 53 6.97 18.74 -38.24
CA ALA A 53 7.37 17.37 -37.94
C ALA A 53 8.87 17.22 -37.65
N ALA A 54 9.70 18.04 -38.28
CA ALA A 54 11.17 17.98 -38.19
C ALA A 54 11.74 18.62 -36.93
N ASP A 55 11.09 19.69 -36.43
CA ASP A 55 11.50 20.39 -35.22
C ASP A 55 10.29 20.77 -34.34
N ARG A 56 10.51 20.89 -33.05
CA ARG A 56 9.49 21.26 -32.10
C ARG A 56 9.27 22.78 -32.12
N HIS A 57 8.06 23.19 -32.45
CA HIS A 57 7.62 24.59 -32.41
C HIS A 57 6.59 24.79 -31.33
N ASP A 58 6.58 25.95 -30.68
CA ASP A 58 5.61 26.30 -29.63
C ASP A 58 4.38 26.99 -30.21
N LEU A 59 4.56 27.66 -31.39
CA LEU A 59 3.50 28.37 -32.07
C LEU A 59 3.72 28.28 -33.60
N VAL A 60 2.62 28.19 -34.32
CA VAL A 60 2.57 28.36 -35.79
C VAL A 60 1.75 29.62 -36.08
N LEU A 61 2.36 30.57 -36.79
CA LEU A 61 1.66 31.71 -37.39
C LEU A 61 1.35 31.34 -38.81
N LEU A 62 0.08 31.15 -39.13
CA LEU A 62 -0.36 30.44 -40.38
C LEU A 62 -1.27 31.27 -41.23
N ASP A 63 -0.81 31.62 -42.40
CA ASP A 63 -1.66 32.24 -43.41
C ASP A 63 -2.72 31.27 -43.96
N ILE A 64 -3.91 31.77 -44.25
CA ILE A 64 -5.03 30.97 -44.75
C ILE A 64 -4.94 30.74 -46.25
N ASP A 65 -4.64 31.79 -47.01
CA ASP A 65 -4.75 31.79 -48.46
C ASP A 65 -3.39 31.49 -49.10
N MET A 66 -2.97 30.24 -49.06
CA MET A 66 -1.72 29.77 -49.67
C MET A 66 -1.97 28.80 -50.81
N PRO A 67 -1.04 28.77 -51.83
CA PRO A 67 -1.09 27.80 -52.90
C PRO A 67 -0.81 26.37 -52.41
N LYS A 68 -1.25 25.36 -53.19
CA LYS A 68 -1.10 23.92 -52.94
C LYS A 68 -1.90 23.37 -51.77
N MET A 69 -1.83 23.97 -50.59
CA MET A 69 -2.53 23.55 -49.39
C MET A 69 -2.96 24.78 -48.59
N ARG A 70 -4.23 24.92 -48.31
CA ARG A 70 -4.77 26.06 -47.55
C ARG A 70 -4.39 25.94 -46.07
N GLY A 71 -4.25 27.09 -45.39
CA GLY A 71 -3.96 27.13 -43.94
C GLY A 71 -4.97 26.37 -43.08
N THR A 72 -6.24 26.33 -43.51
CA THR A 72 -7.27 25.52 -42.82
C THR A 72 -7.01 24.01 -42.89
N GLU A 73 -6.44 23.52 -43.99
CA GLU A 73 -6.05 22.11 -44.15
C GLU A 73 -4.82 21.78 -43.30
N VAL A 74 -3.84 22.70 -43.23
CA VAL A 74 -2.68 22.61 -42.33
C VAL A 74 -3.11 22.58 -40.88
N LEU A 75 -4.00 23.48 -40.45
CA LEU A 75 -4.58 23.49 -39.11
C LEU A 75 -5.21 22.13 -38.77
N GLY A 76 -6.06 21.61 -39.64
CA GLY A 76 -6.69 20.31 -39.47
C GLY A 76 -5.68 19.16 -39.36
N ALA A 77 -4.59 19.18 -40.10
CA ALA A 77 -3.52 18.19 -40.01
C ALA A 77 -2.75 18.29 -38.68
N LEU A 78 -2.39 19.50 -38.23
CA LEU A 78 -1.72 19.76 -36.96
C LEU A 78 -2.57 19.38 -35.73
N ARG A 79 -3.89 19.49 -35.83
CA ARG A 79 -4.80 19.10 -34.75
C ARG A 79 -5.09 17.60 -34.71
N ARG A 80 -5.10 16.92 -35.86
CA ARG A 80 -5.23 15.46 -35.91
C ARG A 80 -3.98 14.74 -35.39
N ASN A 81 -2.79 15.29 -35.69
CA ASN A 81 -1.50 14.72 -35.26
C ASN A 81 -0.56 15.84 -34.82
N PRO A 82 -0.72 16.37 -33.60
CA PRO A 82 0.09 17.48 -33.12
C PRO A 82 1.54 17.04 -32.92
N PRO A 83 2.52 17.78 -33.51
CA PRO A 83 3.95 17.44 -33.36
C PRO A 83 4.49 17.64 -31.96
N CYS A 84 3.82 18.44 -31.12
CA CYS A 84 4.10 18.57 -29.69
C CYS A 84 2.83 18.87 -28.90
N PRO A 85 2.82 18.59 -27.60
CA PRO A 85 1.72 18.97 -26.73
C PRO A 85 1.48 20.48 -26.75
N HIS A 86 0.23 20.89 -26.69
CA HIS A 86 -0.19 22.30 -26.56
C HIS A 86 0.33 23.24 -27.65
N LEU A 87 0.66 22.72 -28.85
CA LEU A 87 1.06 23.56 -29.99
C LEU A 87 0.02 24.65 -30.28
N LYS A 88 0.44 25.91 -30.27
CA LYS A 88 -0.40 27.06 -30.57
C LYS A 88 -0.44 27.30 -32.06
N VAL A 89 -1.62 27.65 -32.57
CA VAL A 89 -1.80 28.05 -33.97
C VAL A 89 -2.59 29.34 -34.01
N ILE A 90 -1.98 30.41 -34.57
CA ILE A 90 -2.63 31.68 -34.85
C ILE A 90 -2.87 31.74 -36.37
N MET A 91 -4.13 31.83 -36.75
CA MET A 91 -4.50 31.99 -38.15
C MET A 91 -4.34 33.45 -38.62
N VAL A 92 -3.84 33.68 -39.80
CA VAL A 92 -3.70 35.03 -40.40
C VAL A 92 -4.46 35.09 -41.70
N SER A 93 -5.27 36.14 -41.92
CA SER A 93 -6.04 36.30 -43.18
C SER A 93 -6.27 37.73 -43.54
N GLY A 94 -6.31 38.02 -44.86
CA GLY A 94 -6.64 39.33 -45.38
C GLY A 94 -8.14 39.63 -45.58
N ARG A 95 -9.01 38.61 -45.47
CA ARG A 95 -10.42 38.73 -45.91
C ARG A 95 -11.43 37.96 -45.05
N ALA A 96 -11.06 37.47 -43.86
CA ALA A 96 -12.00 36.65 -43.08
C ALA A 96 -13.16 37.46 -42.52
N THR A 97 -14.38 36.98 -42.74
CA THR A 97 -15.58 37.43 -42.11
C THR A 97 -15.65 36.94 -40.65
N GLY A 98 -16.54 37.54 -39.87
CA GLY A 98 -16.75 37.08 -38.47
C GLY A 98 -17.12 35.60 -38.37
N ASP A 99 -17.88 35.07 -39.33
CA ASP A 99 -18.30 33.67 -39.36
C ASP A 99 -17.09 32.72 -39.72
N GLU A 100 -16.23 33.15 -40.63
CA GLU A 100 -15.00 32.38 -40.97
C GLU A 100 -14.03 32.35 -39.77
N MET A 101 -13.89 33.45 -39.04
CA MET A 101 -13.12 33.49 -37.80
C MET A 101 -13.64 32.49 -36.76
N ALA A 102 -14.96 32.47 -36.54
CA ALA A 102 -15.60 31.53 -35.60
C ALA A 102 -15.39 30.08 -36.03
N GLN A 103 -15.49 29.79 -37.33
CA GLN A 103 -15.23 28.45 -37.85
C GLN A 103 -13.77 27.99 -37.63
N MET A 104 -12.78 28.88 -37.80
CA MET A 104 -11.36 28.54 -37.56
C MET A 104 -11.07 28.29 -36.09
N LEU A 105 -11.63 29.07 -35.17
CA LEU A 105 -11.52 28.83 -33.74
C LEU A 105 -12.20 27.51 -33.35
N ALA A 106 -13.37 27.21 -33.90
CA ALA A 106 -14.05 25.93 -33.71
C ALA A 106 -13.26 24.73 -34.30
N ALA A 107 -12.48 24.95 -35.39
CA ALA A 107 -11.59 23.97 -35.95
C ALA A 107 -10.29 23.77 -35.14
N GLY A 108 -10.10 24.54 -34.06
CA GLY A 108 -8.99 24.36 -33.12
C GLY A 108 -7.85 25.38 -33.29
N ALA A 109 -8.03 26.47 -34.02
CA ALA A 109 -7.10 27.62 -33.93
C ALA A 109 -7.15 28.22 -32.54
N ASP A 110 -5.98 28.61 -31.98
CA ASP A 110 -5.92 29.26 -30.66
C ASP A 110 -6.24 30.74 -30.73
N ASP A 111 -5.98 31.36 -31.87
CA ASP A 111 -6.28 32.77 -32.12
C ASP A 111 -6.33 33.08 -33.63
N TYR A 112 -6.73 34.34 -33.96
CA TYR A 112 -6.85 34.85 -35.31
C TYR A 112 -6.30 36.28 -35.41
N LEU A 113 -5.71 36.60 -36.56
CA LEU A 113 -5.14 37.91 -36.91
C LEU A 113 -5.57 38.34 -38.31
N GLY A 114 -6.25 39.50 -38.42
CA GLY A 114 -6.63 40.06 -39.73
C GLY A 114 -5.50 40.89 -40.36
N LYS A 115 -5.24 40.70 -41.63
CA LYS A 115 -4.34 41.57 -42.43
C LYS A 115 -5.14 42.77 -42.97
N PRO A 116 -4.60 43.99 -42.92
CA PRO A 116 -3.34 44.40 -42.30
C PRO A 116 -3.43 44.46 -40.79
N CYS A 117 -2.46 43.85 -40.08
CA CYS A 117 -2.34 43.95 -38.65
C CYS A 117 -1.19 44.88 -38.26
N SER A 118 -1.34 45.58 -37.14
CA SER A 118 -0.25 46.37 -36.61
C SER A 118 0.80 45.47 -35.97
N VAL A 119 2.07 45.95 -35.95
CA VAL A 119 3.20 45.28 -35.31
C VAL A 119 2.88 44.94 -33.85
N VAL A 120 2.23 45.86 -33.15
CA VAL A 120 1.84 45.66 -31.74
C VAL A 120 0.80 44.55 -31.59
N GLN A 121 -0.20 44.47 -32.46
CA GLN A 121 -1.20 43.39 -32.43
C GLN A 121 -0.59 42.03 -32.66
N LEU A 122 0.27 41.89 -33.67
CA LEU A 122 1.01 40.66 -33.95
C LEU A 122 1.82 40.19 -32.73
N LEU A 123 2.64 41.11 -32.21
CA LEU A 123 3.55 40.81 -31.10
C LEU A 123 2.81 40.38 -29.84
N GLU A 124 1.76 41.13 -29.45
CA GLU A 124 0.99 40.85 -28.23
C GLU A 124 0.22 39.52 -28.32
N ARG A 125 -0.34 39.18 -29.47
CA ARG A 125 -1.00 37.90 -29.68
C ARG A 125 -0.04 36.71 -29.65
N VAL A 126 1.12 36.84 -30.31
CA VAL A 126 2.17 35.81 -30.26
C VAL A 126 2.68 35.63 -28.82
N LYS A 127 2.95 36.74 -28.09
CA LYS A 127 3.38 36.67 -26.69
C LYS A 127 2.31 36.03 -25.81
N ALA A 128 1.03 36.32 -26.00
CA ALA A 128 -0.05 35.71 -25.25
C ALA A 128 -0.18 34.22 -25.48
N ALA A 129 -0.09 33.76 -26.73
CA ALA A 129 -0.14 32.36 -27.09
C ALA A 129 1.08 31.58 -26.52
N LEU A 130 2.28 32.16 -26.60
CA LEU A 130 3.49 31.54 -26.01
C LEU A 130 3.43 31.46 -24.48
N ARG A 131 2.91 32.51 -23.78
CA ARG A 131 2.70 32.44 -22.34
C ARG A 131 1.73 31.31 -21.97
N LEU A 132 0.65 31.14 -22.71
CA LEU A 132 -0.30 30.06 -22.49
C LEU A 132 0.33 28.69 -22.70
N LYS A 133 1.12 28.53 -23.77
CA LYS A 133 1.88 27.32 -24.05
C LYS A 133 2.85 26.97 -22.90
N GLU A 134 3.65 27.95 -22.48
CA GLU A 134 4.58 27.79 -21.35
C GLU A 134 3.88 27.38 -20.05
N ALA A 135 2.73 27.99 -19.77
CA ALA A 135 1.93 27.65 -18.58
C ALA A 135 1.41 26.20 -18.61
N GLN A 136 0.92 25.77 -19.79
CA GLN A 136 0.43 24.40 -19.99
C GLN A 136 1.56 23.37 -19.86
N ASP A 137 2.70 23.61 -20.52
CA ASP A 137 3.87 22.72 -20.43
C ASP A 137 4.40 22.61 -19.00
N ARG A 138 4.40 23.74 -18.27
CA ARG A 138 4.80 23.78 -16.88
C ARG A 138 3.82 23.01 -15.98
N SER A 139 2.53 23.13 -16.24
CA SER A 139 1.50 22.38 -15.53
C SER A 139 1.69 20.86 -15.72
N ASP A 140 1.90 20.42 -16.96
CA ASP A 140 2.12 19.01 -17.26
C ASP A 140 3.38 18.45 -16.58
N LEU A 141 4.45 19.25 -16.58
CA LEU A 141 5.70 18.85 -15.90
C LEU A 141 5.50 18.71 -14.40
N LEU A 142 4.82 19.68 -13.76
CA LEU A 142 4.53 19.64 -12.33
C LEU A 142 3.63 18.44 -11.99
N HIS A 143 2.63 18.18 -12.82
CA HIS A 143 1.74 17.03 -12.62
C HIS A 143 2.51 15.70 -12.67
N ARG A 144 3.40 15.52 -13.65
CA ARG A 144 4.25 14.32 -13.73
C ARG A 144 5.18 14.18 -12.53
N ARG A 145 5.78 15.27 -12.07
CA ARG A 145 6.63 15.26 -10.87
C ARG A 145 5.84 14.89 -9.61
N LEU A 146 4.62 15.42 -9.48
CA LEU A 146 3.75 15.09 -8.35
C LEU A 146 3.37 13.61 -8.33
N LEU A 147 3.00 13.04 -9.48
CA LEU A 147 2.68 11.62 -9.59
C LEU A 147 3.88 10.74 -9.23
N ALA A 148 5.08 11.09 -9.69
CA ALA A 148 6.30 10.36 -9.37
C ALA A 148 6.62 10.43 -7.85
N ALA A 149 6.51 11.62 -7.25
CA ALA A 149 6.75 11.80 -5.82
C ALA A 149 5.71 11.06 -4.96
N ASN A 150 4.43 11.06 -5.35
CA ASN A 150 3.40 10.29 -4.66
C ASN A 150 3.69 8.78 -4.72
N HIS A 151 4.06 8.27 -5.89
CA HIS A 151 4.40 6.86 -6.02
C HIS A 151 5.59 6.44 -5.16
N GLU A 152 6.64 7.27 -5.12
CA GLU A 152 7.81 7.05 -4.25
C GLU A 152 7.41 7.09 -2.76
N LEU A 153 6.54 8.03 -2.38
CA LEU A 153 6.04 8.14 -1.00
C LEU A 153 5.22 6.90 -0.60
N GLU A 154 4.32 6.43 -1.47
CA GLU A 154 3.53 5.21 -1.23
C GLU A 154 4.42 3.98 -1.05
N GLN A 155 5.46 3.81 -1.88
CA GLN A 155 6.42 2.72 -1.73
C GLN A 155 7.21 2.80 -0.41
N ASN A 156 7.65 4.00 -0.04
CA ASN A 156 8.36 4.22 1.21
C ASN A 156 7.47 3.95 2.44
N LEU A 157 6.19 4.35 2.40
CA LEU A 157 5.23 4.06 3.47
C LEU A 157 4.99 2.56 3.60
N ALA A 158 4.74 1.86 2.50
CA ALA A 158 4.52 0.41 2.51
C ALA A 158 5.76 -0.35 3.06
N GLY A 159 6.97 0.09 2.70
CA GLY A 159 8.20 -0.48 3.25
C GLY A 159 8.31 -0.26 4.77
N ARG A 160 8.06 0.96 5.25
CA ARG A 160 8.11 1.29 6.69
C ARG A 160 7.06 0.54 7.50
N ASP A 161 5.85 0.36 6.97
CA ASP A 161 4.80 -0.41 7.63
C ASP A 161 5.21 -1.88 7.77
N SER A 162 5.81 -2.48 6.74
CA SER A 162 6.36 -3.83 6.79
C SER A 162 7.46 -3.95 7.86
N ASP A 163 8.42 -3.02 7.89
CA ASP A 163 9.50 -3.00 8.87
C ASP A 163 8.97 -2.91 10.31
N LEU A 164 7.96 -2.06 10.53
CA LEU A 164 7.32 -1.91 11.84
C LEU A 164 6.60 -3.19 12.29
N LEU A 165 5.90 -3.87 11.38
CA LEU A 165 5.25 -5.15 11.67
C LEU A 165 6.26 -6.24 12.02
N GLN A 166 7.36 -6.33 11.26
CA GLN A 166 8.44 -7.28 11.54
C GLN A 166 9.12 -6.99 12.88
N ALA A 167 9.44 -5.72 13.16
CA ALA A 167 10.04 -5.31 14.43
C ALA A 167 9.12 -5.62 15.62
N ARG A 168 7.81 -5.39 15.48
CA ARG A 168 6.80 -5.75 16.48
C ARG A 168 6.83 -7.26 16.77
N SER A 169 6.76 -8.08 15.72
CA SER A 169 6.76 -9.54 15.87
C SER A 169 8.04 -10.06 16.50
N ALA A 170 9.20 -9.51 16.13
CA ALA A 170 10.48 -9.87 16.71
C ALA A 170 10.56 -9.48 18.20
N LEU A 171 10.08 -8.31 18.59
CA LEU A 171 10.04 -7.88 20.00
C LEU A 171 9.10 -8.74 20.84
N VAL A 172 7.93 -9.09 20.31
CA VAL A 172 6.97 -9.98 20.98
C VAL A 172 7.61 -11.35 21.25
N LEU A 173 8.21 -11.93 20.22
CA LEU A 173 8.88 -13.22 20.33
C LEU A 173 10.04 -13.17 21.35
N ALA A 174 10.88 -12.13 21.28
CA ALA A 174 11.98 -11.95 22.24
C ALA A 174 11.49 -11.85 23.69
N LEU A 175 10.40 -11.12 23.93
CA LEU A 175 9.81 -11.02 25.28
C LEU A 175 9.24 -12.37 25.75
N ALA A 176 8.54 -13.09 24.88
CA ALA A 176 8.02 -14.42 25.18
C ALA A 176 9.14 -15.43 25.47
N GLU A 177 10.22 -15.43 24.67
CA GLU A 177 11.40 -16.27 24.88
C GLU A 177 12.10 -15.96 26.21
N LEU A 178 12.19 -14.68 26.62
CA LEU A 178 12.77 -14.33 27.92
C LEU A 178 12.00 -14.93 29.08
N VAL A 179 10.66 -14.99 28.99
CA VAL A 179 9.82 -15.63 30.00
C VAL A 179 9.95 -17.16 29.93
N ALA A 180 9.90 -17.73 28.73
CA ALA A 180 10.05 -19.18 28.50
C ALA A 180 11.38 -19.75 29.03
N ARG A 181 12.47 -18.94 29.07
CA ARG A 181 13.74 -19.36 29.70
C ARG A 181 13.66 -19.67 31.19
N ARG A 182 12.63 -19.18 31.89
CA ARG A 182 12.34 -19.54 33.29
C ARG A 182 11.52 -20.82 33.43
N ASP A 183 10.87 -21.23 32.35
CA ASP A 183 10.07 -22.45 32.27
C ASP A 183 10.83 -23.55 31.51
N ILE A 184 10.28 -24.72 31.48
CA ILE A 184 10.83 -25.89 30.76
C ILE A 184 10.52 -25.80 29.25
N GLU A 185 9.72 -24.82 28.85
CA GLU A 185 9.33 -24.59 27.46
C GLU A 185 10.46 -23.94 26.67
N THR A 186 10.62 -24.36 25.42
CA THR A 186 11.71 -23.92 24.54
C THR A 186 11.25 -22.85 23.57
N GLY A 187 12.19 -22.07 23.01
CA GLY A 187 11.86 -21.08 21.98
C GLY A 187 11.18 -21.69 20.73
N ALA A 188 11.46 -22.97 20.44
CA ALA A 188 10.82 -23.70 19.34
C ALA A 188 9.29 -23.88 19.58
N HIS A 189 8.84 -24.06 20.83
CA HIS A 189 7.42 -24.08 21.17
C HIS A 189 6.70 -22.80 20.72
N LEU A 190 7.27 -21.63 20.98
CA LEU A 190 6.67 -20.36 20.62
C LEU A 190 6.53 -20.19 19.11
N LEU A 191 7.54 -20.60 18.35
CA LEU A 191 7.50 -20.60 16.87
C LEU A 191 6.44 -21.59 16.36
N ARG A 192 6.41 -22.82 16.89
CA ARG A 192 5.39 -23.80 16.49
C ARG A 192 3.99 -23.29 16.80
N LEU A 193 3.78 -22.66 17.95
CA LEU A 193 2.48 -22.09 18.33
C LEU A 193 2.00 -21.00 17.37
N GLN A 194 2.90 -20.12 16.91
CA GLN A 194 2.60 -19.14 15.86
C GLN A 194 2.09 -19.81 14.60
N HIS A 195 2.83 -20.76 14.08
CA HIS A 195 2.49 -21.44 12.82
C HIS A 195 1.23 -22.32 12.93
N TYR A 196 1.04 -23.01 14.06
CA TYR A 196 -0.19 -23.76 14.30
C TYR A 196 -1.41 -22.87 14.36
N SER A 197 -1.34 -21.76 15.10
CA SER A 197 -2.43 -20.79 15.23
C SER A 197 -2.80 -20.19 13.88
N ARG A 198 -1.80 -19.79 13.08
CA ARG A 198 -1.99 -19.32 11.70
C ARG A 198 -2.67 -20.37 10.84
N SER A 199 -2.15 -21.60 10.81
CA SER A 199 -2.69 -22.69 9.99
C SER A 199 -4.14 -23.03 10.33
N LEU A 200 -4.50 -22.99 11.63
CA LEU A 200 -5.88 -23.19 12.08
C LEU A 200 -6.80 -22.05 11.64
N ALA A 201 -6.34 -20.81 11.78
CA ALA A 201 -7.11 -19.64 11.38
C ALA A 201 -7.35 -19.62 9.87
N GLU A 202 -6.33 -19.92 9.05
CA GLU A 202 -6.45 -20.04 7.59
C GLU A 202 -7.45 -21.11 7.17
N GLU A 203 -7.44 -22.26 7.83
CA GLU A 203 -8.39 -23.35 7.56
C GLU A 203 -9.80 -22.99 7.99
N ALA A 204 -9.95 -22.31 9.14
CA ALA A 204 -11.23 -21.93 9.71
C ALA A 204 -11.87 -20.76 8.96
N ALA A 205 -11.09 -19.87 8.33
CA ALA A 205 -11.58 -18.77 7.51
C ALA A 205 -12.46 -19.24 6.33
N ALA A 206 -12.29 -20.48 5.88
CA ALA A 206 -13.13 -21.08 4.84
C ALA A 206 -14.48 -21.63 5.37
N LEU A 207 -14.70 -21.64 6.68
CA LEU A 207 -15.92 -22.21 7.28
C LEU A 207 -17.06 -21.19 7.32
N PRO A 208 -18.31 -21.60 7.03
CA PRO A 208 -19.46 -20.73 7.16
C PRO A 208 -19.59 -20.16 8.59
N GLY A 209 -19.79 -18.84 8.68
CA GLY A 209 -19.95 -18.12 9.95
C GLY A 209 -18.62 -17.65 10.59
N LEU A 210 -17.47 -18.09 10.09
CA LEU A 210 -16.14 -17.64 10.56
C LEU A 210 -15.43 -16.76 9.52
N ALA A 211 -15.78 -16.84 8.24
CA ALA A 211 -15.16 -16.07 7.16
C ALA A 211 -15.17 -14.54 7.39
N ASP A 212 -16.24 -14.01 7.99
CA ASP A 212 -16.38 -12.58 8.29
C ASP A 212 -15.61 -12.15 9.56
N GLN A 213 -15.13 -13.11 10.37
CA GLN A 213 -14.42 -12.86 11.62
C GLN A 213 -12.93 -13.15 11.52
N ILE A 214 -12.52 -13.98 10.55
CA ILE A 214 -11.12 -14.40 10.35
C ILE A 214 -10.66 -13.87 8.99
N ASP A 215 -10.29 -12.60 8.96
CA ASP A 215 -9.69 -11.93 7.81
C ASP A 215 -8.14 -12.00 7.84
N PRO A 216 -7.43 -11.65 6.77
CA PRO A 216 -5.97 -11.65 6.76
C PRO A 216 -5.33 -10.82 7.89
N PRO A 217 -5.80 -9.61 8.22
CA PRO A 217 -5.32 -8.85 9.37
C PRO A 217 -5.48 -9.58 10.71
N PHE A 218 -6.60 -10.28 10.93
CA PHE A 218 -6.80 -11.10 12.12
C PHE A 218 -5.77 -12.22 12.22
N ILE A 219 -5.50 -12.92 11.10
CA ILE A 219 -4.54 -14.03 11.05
C ILE A 219 -3.12 -13.54 11.37
N GLU A 220 -2.70 -12.43 10.78
CA GLU A 220 -1.38 -11.83 11.05
C GLU A 220 -1.25 -11.40 12.51
N LEU A 221 -2.31 -10.83 13.06
CA LEU A 221 -2.35 -10.40 14.45
C LEU A 221 -2.30 -11.57 15.41
N LEU A 222 -3.07 -12.62 15.15
CA LEU A 222 -3.09 -13.87 15.90
C LEU A 222 -1.73 -14.53 15.94
N GLU A 223 -1.08 -14.68 14.79
CA GLU A 223 0.28 -15.24 14.68
C GLU A 223 1.27 -14.44 15.54
N CYS A 224 1.19 -13.12 15.52
CA CYS A 224 2.05 -12.25 16.33
C CYS A 224 1.75 -12.37 17.83
N CYS A 225 0.48 -12.49 18.24
CA CYS A 225 0.07 -12.47 19.65
C CYS A 225 0.15 -13.85 20.33
N ALA A 226 0.04 -14.95 19.61
CA ALA A 226 0.03 -16.31 20.17
C ALA A 226 1.18 -16.59 21.16
N PRO A 227 2.44 -16.15 20.90
CA PRO A 227 3.55 -16.36 21.84
C PRO A 227 3.35 -15.73 23.23
N LEU A 228 2.45 -14.74 23.36
CA LEU A 228 2.20 -14.04 24.62
C LEU A 228 1.26 -14.80 25.58
N HIS A 229 0.70 -15.95 25.18
CA HIS A 229 -0.26 -16.70 25.98
C HIS A 229 0.22 -16.93 27.42
N ASP A 230 1.48 -17.27 27.59
CA ASP A 230 2.11 -17.64 28.85
C ASP A 230 3.02 -16.56 29.46
N ILE A 231 2.98 -15.32 28.97
CA ILE A 231 3.88 -14.25 29.46
C ILE A 231 3.72 -13.98 30.96
N GLY A 232 2.57 -14.28 31.55
CA GLY A 232 2.29 -14.13 32.97
C GLY A 232 3.02 -15.13 33.86
N LYS A 233 3.61 -16.20 33.35
CA LYS A 233 4.44 -17.14 34.11
C LYS A 233 5.63 -16.44 34.79
N VAL A 234 6.01 -15.24 34.32
CA VAL A 234 7.01 -14.39 34.96
C VAL A 234 6.67 -14.11 36.46
N ALA A 235 5.42 -14.08 36.83
CA ALA A 235 4.95 -13.80 38.20
C ALA A 235 4.79 -15.04 39.05
N ILE A 236 4.95 -16.24 38.50
CA ILE A 236 4.80 -17.49 39.23
C ILE A 236 6.10 -17.81 40.03
N PRO A 237 6.04 -18.14 41.31
CA PRO A 237 7.21 -18.50 42.11
C PRO A 237 7.92 -19.75 41.56
N ASP A 238 9.27 -19.75 41.58
CA ASP A 238 10.09 -20.84 41.01
C ASP A 238 9.81 -22.22 41.63
N HIS A 239 9.51 -22.28 42.92
CA HIS A 239 9.20 -23.53 43.61
C HIS A 239 7.89 -24.19 43.14
N ILE A 240 7.00 -23.42 42.47
CA ILE A 240 5.79 -23.91 41.81
C ILE A 240 6.05 -24.16 40.34
N LEU A 241 6.62 -23.14 39.66
CA LEU A 241 6.89 -23.21 38.21
C LEU A 241 7.81 -24.39 37.81
N LEU A 242 8.86 -24.59 38.62
CA LEU A 242 9.90 -25.61 38.33
C LEU A 242 9.73 -26.88 39.19
N LYS A 243 8.56 -27.10 39.81
CA LYS A 243 8.34 -28.25 40.67
C LYS A 243 8.50 -29.56 39.90
N PRO A 244 9.40 -30.48 40.36
CA PRO A 244 9.62 -31.76 39.73
C PRO A 244 8.54 -32.80 40.08
N GLY A 245 7.26 -32.48 39.81
CA GLY A 245 6.15 -33.36 40.10
C GLY A 245 4.78 -32.73 39.90
N ARG A 246 3.72 -33.41 40.37
CA ARG A 246 2.38 -32.89 40.29
C ARG A 246 2.19 -31.74 41.28
N LEU A 247 1.52 -30.67 40.83
CA LEU A 247 1.10 -29.56 41.71
C LEU A 247 -0.04 -30.02 42.66
N THR A 248 0.00 -29.54 43.91
CA THR A 248 -1.18 -29.63 44.79
C THR A 248 -2.31 -28.76 44.28
N ASP A 249 -3.50 -28.85 44.86
CA ASP A 249 -4.63 -28.01 44.41
C ASP A 249 -4.36 -26.53 44.68
N GLU A 250 -3.71 -26.19 45.82
CA GLU A 250 -3.31 -24.82 46.16
C GLU A 250 -2.24 -24.30 45.17
N GLU A 251 -1.21 -25.08 44.89
CA GLU A 251 -0.18 -24.72 43.94
C GLU A 251 -0.76 -24.55 42.52
N ARG A 252 -1.75 -25.36 42.15
CA ARG A 252 -2.45 -25.24 40.86
C ARG A 252 -3.22 -23.92 40.76
N LEU A 253 -3.88 -23.50 41.83
CA LEU A 253 -4.54 -22.18 41.88
C LEU A 253 -3.54 -21.03 41.70
N VAL A 254 -2.35 -21.14 42.29
CA VAL A 254 -1.29 -20.14 42.09
C VAL A 254 -0.78 -20.18 40.63
N MET A 255 -0.56 -21.37 40.06
CA MET A 255 -0.15 -21.51 38.66
C MET A 255 -1.18 -20.87 37.72
N GLN A 256 -2.47 -21.05 37.94
CA GLN A 256 -3.52 -20.45 37.11
C GLN A 256 -3.51 -18.92 37.12
N GLN A 257 -2.88 -18.28 38.10
CA GLN A 257 -2.78 -16.81 38.14
C GLN A 257 -1.97 -16.23 37.02
N HIS A 258 -1.13 -17.01 36.28
CA HIS A 258 -0.39 -16.49 35.12
C HIS A 258 -1.32 -15.88 34.10
N THR A 259 -2.52 -16.44 33.86
CA THR A 259 -3.49 -15.93 32.90
C THR A 259 -4.03 -14.56 33.31
N VAL A 260 -4.35 -14.38 34.57
CA VAL A 260 -4.88 -13.13 35.13
C VAL A 260 -3.80 -12.04 35.14
N VAL A 261 -2.59 -12.38 35.65
CA VAL A 261 -1.48 -11.42 35.72
C VAL A 261 -1.05 -10.92 34.34
N ALA A 262 -1.00 -11.84 33.36
CA ALA A 262 -0.72 -11.46 31.96
C ALA A 262 -1.76 -10.46 31.46
N ALA A 263 -3.02 -10.79 31.53
CA ALA A 263 -4.13 -9.96 31.08
C ALA A 263 -4.11 -8.57 31.72
N GLU A 264 -4.04 -8.49 33.04
CA GLU A 264 -4.01 -7.22 33.77
C GLU A 264 -2.80 -6.34 33.39
N THR A 265 -1.65 -6.98 33.16
CA THR A 265 -0.43 -6.26 32.77
C THR A 265 -0.57 -5.68 31.36
N LEU A 266 -1.03 -6.49 30.40
CA LEU A 266 -1.26 -6.06 29.02
C LEU A 266 -2.35 -5.00 28.92
N GLU A 267 -3.45 -5.13 29.70
CA GLU A 267 -4.49 -4.11 29.78
C GLU A 267 -4.00 -2.76 30.30
N LYS A 268 -3.14 -2.76 31.32
CA LYS A 268 -2.52 -1.52 31.83
C LYS A 268 -1.72 -0.81 30.75
N VAL A 269 -0.99 -1.56 29.92
CA VAL A 269 -0.24 -1.03 28.78
C VAL A 269 -1.21 -0.53 27.71
N ALA A 270 -2.25 -1.28 27.37
CA ALA A 270 -3.25 -0.89 26.36
C ALA A 270 -3.95 0.43 26.73
N ARG A 271 -4.34 0.58 28.01
CA ARG A 271 -4.95 1.83 28.52
C ARG A 271 -4.03 3.04 28.42
N ARG A 272 -2.71 2.84 28.54
CA ARG A 272 -1.70 3.91 28.45
C ARG A 272 -1.35 4.28 27.00
N HIS A 273 -1.48 3.35 26.06
CA HIS A 273 -1.02 3.48 24.69
C HIS A 273 -2.14 3.11 23.68
N GLY A 274 -3.13 4.00 23.54
CA GLY A 274 -4.34 3.75 22.74
C GLY A 274 -4.11 3.39 21.25
N PHE A 275 -2.94 3.71 20.66
CA PHE A 275 -2.60 3.33 19.29
C PHE A 275 -2.34 1.82 19.09
N ALA A 276 -2.10 1.08 20.18
CA ALA A 276 -1.88 -0.37 20.16
C ALA A 276 -3.12 -1.17 20.58
N ALA A 277 -4.29 -0.55 20.64
CA ALA A 277 -5.48 -1.14 21.24
C ALA A 277 -5.85 -2.50 20.62
N GLY A 278 -5.90 -2.63 19.30
CA GLY A 278 -6.28 -3.89 18.63
C GLY A 278 -5.29 -5.03 18.88
N PHE A 279 -3.99 -4.75 18.82
CA PHE A 279 -2.94 -5.73 19.11
C PHE A 279 -2.97 -6.19 20.56
N LEU A 280 -2.98 -5.23 21.50
CA LEU A 280 -2.97 -5.54 22.94
C LEU A 280 -4.26 -6.19 23.38
N GLN A 281 -5.41 -5.85 22.77
CA GLN A 281 -6.68 -6.50 23.06
C GLN A 281 -6.64 -7.99 22.73
N MET A 282 -6.17 -8.38 21.55
CA MET A 282 -6.03 -9.79 21.19
C MET A 282 -5.03 -10.51 22.09
N ALA A 283 -3.91 -9.87 22.43
CA ALA A 283 -2.94 -10.45 23.36
C ALA A 283 -3.54 -10.68 24.76
N VAL A 284 -4.35 -9.74 25.26
CA VAL A 284 -5.11 -9.90 26.54
C VAL A 284 -6.08 -11.08 26.46
N GLU A 285 -6.85 -11.16 25.38
CA GLU A 285 -7.83 -12.24 25.17
C GLU A 285 -7.16 -13.62 25.13
N ILE A 286 -6.05 -13.74 24.41
CA ILE A 286 -5.27 -14.99 24.34
C ILE A 286 -4.71 -15.31 25.72
N ALA A 287 -3.95 -14.39 26.34
CA ALA A 287 -3.27 -14.63 27.60
C ALA A 287 -4.24 -14.98 28.74
N ARG A 288 -5.42 -14.36 28.77
CA ARG A 288 -6.41 -14.63 29.80
C ARG A 288 -7.16 -15.94 29.59
N HIS A 289 -7.52 -16.28 28.32
CA HIS A 289 -8.55 -17.27 28.06
C HIS A 289 -8.06 -18.51 27.28
N HIS A 290 -6.77 -18.67 26.98
CA HIS A 290 -6.28 -19.85 26.25
C HIS A 290 -6.42 -21.17 27.02
N HIS A 291 -6.68 -21.11 28.31
CA HIS A 291 -7.01 -22.27 29.17
C HIS A 291 -8.51 -22.40 29.49
N GLU A 292 -9.35 -21.57 28.87
CA GLU A 292 -10.79 -21.84 28.92
C GLU A 292 -11.11 -23.07 28.06
N ARG A 293 -12.14 -23.79 28.48
CA ARG A 293 -12.64 -24.98 27.78
C ARG A 293 -14.01 -24.68 27.20
N TYR A 294 -14.27 -25.17 26.01
CA TYR A 294 -15.55 -24.95 25.33
C TYR A 294 -16.76 -25.45 26.18
N ASP A 295 -16.53 -26.48 27.02
CA ASP A 295 -17.50 -27.05 27.95
C ASP A 295 -17.68 -26.22 29.26
N GLY A 296 -16.98 -25.09 29.42
CA GLY A 296 -17.07 -24.20 30.59
C GLY A 296 -16.35 -24.71 31.85
N ARG A 297 -15.50 -25.75 31.72
CA ARG A 297 -14.72 -26.30 32.85
C ARG A 297 -13.29 -25.76 32.92
N GLY A 298 -13.00 -24.73 32.11
CA GLY A 298 -11.71 -24.06 32.04
C GLY A 298 -11.47 -23.06 33.17
N TYR A 299 -10.47 -22.23 33.00
CA TYR A 299 -10.12 -21.13 33.89
C TYR A 299 -9.53 -19.95 33.08
N PRO A 300 -9.51 -18.71 33.62
CA PRO A 300 -9.88 -18.29 34.97
C PRO A 300 -11.37 -17.95 35.14
N ASP A 301 -12.09 -17.61 34.08
CA ASP A 301 -13.43 -17.02 34.13
C ASP A 301 -14.55 -18.07 33.92
N ARG A 302 -14.20 -19.29 33.56
CA ARG A 302 -15.10 -20.40 33.25
C ARG A 302 -16.10 -20.07 32.12
N LEU A 303 -15.58 -19.40 31.09
CA LEU A 303 -16.35 -19.12 29.92
C LEU A 303 -16.67 -20.41 29.15
N ALA A 304 -17.82 -20.44 28.45
CA ALA A 304 -18.25 -21.59 27.68
C ALA A 304 -18.67 -21.20 26.27
N GLY A 305 -18.44 -22.07 25.29
CA GLY A 305 -18.88 -21.88 23.91
C GLY A 305 -18.27 -20.60 23.31
N ASP A 306 -19.11 -19.86 22.59
CA ASP A 306 -18.71 -18.64 21.89
C ASP A 306 -18.46 -17.43 22.82
N ALA A 307 -18.69 -17.55 24.13
CA ALA A 307 -18.27 -16.55 25.10
C ALA A 307 -16.73 -16.51 25.25
N ILE A 308 -16.01 -17.59 24.85
CA ILE A 308 -14.55 -17.60 24.81
C ILE A 308 -14.10 -16.80 23.57
N PRO A 309 -13.18 -15.82 23.71
CA PRO A 309 -12.68 -15.06 22.59
C PRO A 309 -12.14 -15.96 21.46
N LEU A 310 -12.41 -15.58 20.23
CA LEU A 310 -12.07 -16.36 19.02
C LEU A 310 -10.59 -16.73 18.97
N ALA A 311 -9.70 -15.77 19.21
CA ALA A 311 -8.26 -15.98 19.24
C ALA A 311 -7.83 -17.00 20.30
N ALA A 312 -8.43 -16.94 21.49
CA ALA A 312 -8.15 -17.88 22.57
C ALA A 312 -8.59 -19.31 22.23
N ARG A 313 -9.75 -19.48 21.57
CA ARG A 313 -10.22 -20.81 21.11
C ARG A 313 -9.26 -21.45 20.12
N ILE A 314 -8.66 -20.65 19.21
CA ILE A 314 -7.66 -21.13 18.24
C ILE A 314 -6.36 -21.52 18.96
N VAL A 315 -5.83 -20.64 19.81
CA VAL A 315 -4.57 -20.87 20.53
C VAL A 315 -4.67 -22.08 21.46
N ALA A 316 -5.81 -22.30 22.12
CA ALA A 316 -6.02 -23.47 22.98
C ALA A 316 -5.79 -24.81 22.26
N VAL A 317 -6.25 -24.94 20.99
CA VAL A 317 -6.01 -26.14 20.18
C VAL A 317 -4.52 -26.31 19.87
N ALA A 318 -3.86 -25.22 19.49
CA ALA A 318 -2.44 -25.22 19.14
C ALA A 318 -1.55 -25.56 20.34
N ASP A 319 -1.81 -24.93 21.50
CA ASP A 319 -1.06 -25.14 22.72
C ASP A 319 -1.18 -26.57 23.26
N VAL A 320 -2.40 -27.10 23.35
CA VAL A 320 -2.62 -28.47 23.82
C VAL A 320 -1.96 -29.49 22.90
N TYR A 321 -2.01 -29.31 21.58
CA TYR A 321 -1.31 -30.20 20.65
C TYR A 321 0.20 -30.20 20.92
N ASP A 322 0.83 -29.03 21.00
CA ASP A 322 2.26 -28.92 21.25
C ASP A 322 2.65 -29.52 22.61
N ALA A 323 1.84 -29.23 23.64
CA ALA A 323 2.03 -29.78 24.99
C ALA A 323 1.97 -31.32 25.04
N LEU A 324 1.15 -31.94 24.20
CA LEU A 324 1.08 -33.40 24.08
C LEU A 324 2.29 -33.97 23.33
N ARG A 325 2.83 -33.25 22.36
CA ARG A 325 3.96 -33.65 21.53
C ARG A 325 5.32 -33.42 22.21
N CYS A 326 5.40 -32.48 23.16
CA CYS A 326 6.64 -32.18 23.88
C CYS A 326 6.82 -33.06 25.12
N ARG A 327 8.09 -33.39 25.43
CA ARG A 327 8.44 -34.07 26.69
C ARG A 327 8.32 -33.08 27.84
N ARG A 328 7.56 -33.44 28.88
CA ARG A 328 7.51 -32.69 30.15
C ARG A 328 8.11 -33.52 31.30
N VAL A 329 8.48 -32.88 32.39
CA VAL A 329 9.16 -33.52 33.51
C VAL A 329 8.45 -34.82 34.03
N TYR A 330 7.12 -34.82 33.95
CA TYR A 330 6.28 -35.92 34.46
C TYR A 330 5.45 -36.63 33.37
N LYS A 331 5.68 -36.33 32.08
CA LYS A 331 4.96 -36.94 30.95
C LYS A 331 5.86 -37.09 29.72
N PRO A 332 6.00 -38.32 29.15
CA PRO A 332 6.71 -38.49 27.89
C PRO A 332 5.98 -37.81 26.75
N ALA A 333 6.71 -37.43 25.70
CA ALA A 333 6.16 -36.97 24.45
C ALA A 333 5.28 -38.05 23.79
N LEU A 334 4.11 -37.66 23.30
CA LEU A 334 3.24 -38.60 22.58
C LEU A 334 3.56 -38.57 21.08
N PRO A 335 3.49 -39.72 20.38
CA PRO A 335 3.49 -39.76 18.92
C PRO A 335 2.31 -38.96 18.34
N HIS A 336 2.46 -38.45 17.12
CA HIS A 336 1.44 -37.64 16.46
C HIS A 336 0.04 -38.27 16.49
N ALA A 337 -0.10 -39.52 16.04
CA ALA A 337 -1.37 -40.22 16.00
C ALA A 337 -2.04 -40.31 17.38
N GLU A 338 -1.25 -40.48 18.44
CA GLU A 338 -1.75 -40.56 19.81
C GLU A 338 -2.20 -39.19 20.32
N ALA A 339 -1.45 -38.12 20.02
CA ALA A 339 -1.84 -36.74 20.36
C ALA A 339 -3.16 -36.37 19.69
N VAL A 340 -3.33 -36.66 18.39
CA VAL A 340 -4.59 -36.43 17.68
C VAL A 340 -5.75 -37.22 18.29
N ARG A 341 -5.51 -38.49 18.65
CA ARG A 341 -6.53 -39.31 19.31
C ARG A 341 -6.97 -38.70 20.64
N VAL A 342 -6.04 -38.32 21.50
CA VAL A 342 -6.33 -37.72 22.82
C VAL A 342 -7.14 -36.44 22.67
N MET A 343 -6.79 -35.57 21.74
CA MET A 343 -7.53 -34.34 21.51
C MET A 343 -8.94 -34.61 21.00
N THR A 344 -9.12 -35.61 20.14
CA THR A 344 -10.42 -35.99 19.58
C THR A 344 -11.32 -36.62 20.67
N GLU A 345 -10.77 -37.39 21.59
CA GLU A 345 -11.50 -38.00 22.71
C GLU A 345 -11.94 -36.98 23.76
N ASP A 346 -11.17 -35.89 23.99
CA ASP A 346 -11.55 -34.77 24.86
C ASP A 346 -12.24 -33.64 24.07
N ALA A 347 -13.20 -34.00 23.21
CA ALA A 347 -13.88 -33.07 22.31
C ALA A 347 -14.59 -31.90 23.03
N GLY A 348 -15.01 -32.07 24.29
CA GLY A 348 -15.59 -30.99 25.08
C GLY A 348 -14.62 -29.88 25.45
N HIS A 349 -13.31 -30.08 25.30
CA HIS A 349 -12.29 -29.09 25.55
C HIS A 349 -12.30 -27.97 24.50
N PHE A 350 -12.46 -28.32 23.25
CA PHE A 350 -12.23 -27.43 22.12
C PHE A 350 -13.53 -27.02 21.44
N ASP A 351 -13.48 -25.87 20.76
CA ASP A 351 -14.51 -25.49 19.81
C ASP A 351 -14.57 -26.54 18.69
N PRO A 352 -15.75 -27.12 18.41
CA PRO A 352 -15.90 -28.16 17.38
C PRO A 352 -15.41 -27.73 15.98
N ALA A 353 -15.55 -26.44 15.64
CA ALA A 353 -15.09 -25.91 14.35
C ALA A 353 -13.56 -25.94 14.26
N PHE A 354 -12.85 -25.53 15.31
CA PHE A 354 -11.38 -25.54 15.35
C PHE A 354 -10.82 -26.94 15.56
N LEU A 355 -11.49 -27.81 16.29
CA LEU A 355 -11.09 -29.22 16.37
C LEU A 355 -11.20 -29.90 14.98
N ALA A 356 -12.26 -29.66 14.22
CA ALA A 356 -12.41 -30.18 12.87
C ALA A 356 -11.35 -29.56 11.90
N ALA A 357 -11.05 -28.27 12.02
CA ALA A 357 -9.97 -27.63 11.25
C ALA A 357 -8.60 -28.26 11.57
N PHE A 358 -8.31 -28.51 12.85
CA PHE A 358 -7.11 -29.21 13.29
C PHE A 358 -7.01 -30.61 12.68
N GLN A 359 -8.09 -31.40 12.70
CA GLN A 359 -8.11 -32.74 12.14
C GLN A 359 -7.78 -32.75 10.63
N ARG A 360 -8.31 -31.75 9.86
CA ARG A 360 -7.95 -31.59 8.44
C ARG A 360 -6.51 -31.20 8.21
N ARG A 361 -5.92 -30.45 9.13
CA ARG A 361 -4.52 -29.95 9.07
C ARG A 361 -3.53 -30.79 9.90
N ALA A 362 -3.97 -31.91 10.50
CA ALA A 362 -3.15 -32.68 11.43
C ALA A 362 -1.79 -33.12 10.84
N ALA A 363 -1.74 -33.56 9.58
CA ALA A 363 -0.50 -33.90 8.91
C ALA A 363 0.46 -32.70 8.76
N HIS A 364 -0.09 -31.50 8.51
CA HIS A 364 0.69 -30.27 8.45
C HIS A 364 1.27 -29.88 9.82
N PHE A 365 0.50 -30.05 10.88
CA PHE A 365 0.98 -29.86 12.26
C PHE A 365 2.16 -30.79 12.58
N ASP A 366 2.11 -32.06 12.17
CA ASP A 366 3.23 -32.97 12.38
C ASP A 366 4.48 -32.57 11.58
N GLN A 367 4.29 -32.09 10.34
CA GLN A 367 5.40 -31.56 9.54
C GLN A 367 6.05 -30.34 10.22
N LEU A 368 5.26 -29.39 10.70
CA LEU A 368 5.76 -28.21 11.43
C LEU A 368 6.51 -28.61 12.70
N PHE A 369 5.98 -29.60 13.46
CA PHE A 369 6.65 -30.12 14.65
C PHE A 369 8.03 -30.70 14.33
N GLN A 370 8.14 -31.45 13.23
CA GLN A 370 9.42 -32.05 12.80
C GLN A 370 10.41 -31.01 12.27
N GLN A 371 9.93 -29.99 11.57
CA GLN A 371 10.75 -28.91 11.01
C GLN A 371 11.30 -27.96 12.07
N LEU A 372 10.50 -27.71 13.10
CA LEU A 372 10.81 -26.81 14.20
C LEU A 372 11.11 -27.61 15.50
N ALA A 373 11.78 -28.75 15.35
CA ALA A 373 12.25 -29.53 16.50
C ALA A 373 13.28 -28.74 17.33
N ASP A 374 13.30 -29.02 18.64
CA ASP A 374 14.26 -28.43 19.60
C ASP A 374 15.69 -28.91 19.33
#